data_fcd6d47f64a428c97569acee4740d404
#
_entry.id   fcd6d47f64a428c97569acee4740d404
#
_cell.length_a   1.000
_cell.length_b   1.000
_cell.length_c   1.000
_cell.angle_alpha   90.00
_cell.angle_beta   90.00
_cell.angle_gamma   90.00
#
_symmetry.space_group_name_H-M   'P 1'
#
loop_
_entity.id
_entity.type
_entity.pdbx_description
1 polymer ?
#
loop_
_entity_poly.entity_id
_entity_poly.type
_entity_poly.pdbx_seq_one_letter_code
_entity_poly.pdbx_strand_id
1 'polypeptide(L)'
;VEQSYAIGIDVGGSSLKFGVVNQNGEILYSIIVSLKNAKTQGAIIALIVEAINTCAKKFKNPILGVGIGFPGIIYNNKIIAGADNLPGFKQLALGEILQEVTRYNIVMDNDANLMGLGEMTYGAAKDCSDVVFLTVGTGIGGAVMIDNKLYGGFRNRGTELGHIVVQHRGAACACGGSGCLEAYASVSALLNHYHAINPNSPEEIDGKYMVEKYLAREEYAVEAMESHFDYLATGIISFINVFSPQKIVIGGGISESGAFYVREIERRIKTLAVPVAPGNELVVAAKLGNKAGLLGCAANVFQKFKAFDYAVK
;
A
#
# COMPACT_ATOMS: atom_id res chain seq x y z
N VAL A 1 -19.74 -2.42 -25.27
CA VAL A 1 -18.83 -1.41 -24.71
C VAL A 1 -17.43 -1.80 -25.12
N GLU A 2 -16.71 -0.89 -25.77
CA GLU A 2 -15.32 -1.12 -26.19
C GLU A 2 -14.44 -1.23 -24.91
N GLN A 3 -13.65 -2.30 -24.82
CA GLN A 3 -12.87 -2.58 -23.61
C GLN A 3 -11.70 -1.60 -23.51
N SER A 4 -11.59 -0.89 -22.39
CA SER A 4 -10.51 0.07 -22.12
C SER A 4 -9.31 -0.62 -21.47
N TYR A 5 -8.10 -0.13 -21.79
CA TYR A 5 -6.83 -0.68 -21.31
C TYR A 5 -5.94 0.42 -20.75
N ALA A 6 -5.20 0.10 -19.70
CA ALA A 6 -4.23 0.99 -19.08
C ALA A 6 -2.90 0.27 -18.85
N ILE A 7 -1.81 1.02 -18.86
CA ILE A 7 -0.52 0.56 -18.34
C ILE A 7 -0.47 0.93 -16.86
N GLY A 8 -0.23 -0.07 -16.00
CA GLY A 8 0.11 0.15 -14.60
C GLY A 8 1.61 0.01 -14.39
N ILE A 9 2.19 0.86 -13.55
CA ILE A 9 3.60 0.81 -13.13
C ILE A 9 3.66 1.04 -11.63
N ASP A 10 4.13 0.04 -10.90
CA ASP A 10 4.33 0.09 -9.44
C ASP A 10 5.84 0.15 -9.17
N VAL A 11 6.32 1.30 -8.71
CA VAL A 11 7.74 1.56 -8.41
C VAL A 11 7.96 1.37 -6.91
N GLY A 12 8.59 0.27 -6.55
CA GLY A 12 9.02 0.03 -5.17
C GLY A 12 10.49 0.39 -4.95
N GLY A 13 10.97 0.24 -3.72
CA GLY A 13 12.37 0.55 -3.37
C GLY A 13 13.41 -0.36 -4.03
N SER A 14 13.05 -1.59 -4.42
CA SER A 14 13.98 -2.59 -4.98
C SER A 14 13.56 -3.15 -6.35
N SER A 15 12.33 -2.90 -6.78
CA SER A 15 11.78 -3.44 -8.02
C SER A 15 10.75 -2.51 -8.63
N LEU A 16 10.59 -2.62 -9.93
CA LEU A 16 9.57 -1.97 -10.74
C LEU A 16 8.69 -3.06 -11.34
N LYS A 17 7.39 -3.05 -11.04
CA LYS A 17 6.40 -3.94 -11.64
C LYS A 17 5.59 -3.14 -12.65
N PHE A 18 5.38 -3.70 -13.83
CA PHE A 18 4.57 -3.02 -14.84
C PHE A 18 3.79 -4.00 -15.70
N GLY A 19 2.74 -3.52 -16.33
CA GLY A 19 1.92 -4.36 -17.17
C GLY A 19 0.73 -3.64 -17.79
N VAL A 20 -0.03 -4.38 -18.60
CA VAL A 20 -1.26 -3.93 -19.21
C VAL A 20 -2.45 -4.58 -18.52
N VAL A 21 -3.40 -3.77 -18.12
CA VAL A 21 -4.60 -4.17 -17.37
C VAL A 21 -5.83 -3.66 -18.12
N ASN A 22 -6.89 -4.46 -18.20
CA ASN A 22 -8.18 -4.01 -18.70
C ASN A 22 -9.06 -3.43 -17.56
N GLN A 23 -10.15 -2.77 -17.92
CA GLN A 23 -11.06 -2.14 -16.97
C GLN A 23 -11.70 -3.10 -15.95
N ASN A 24 -11.70 -4.41 -16.23
CA ASN A 24 -12.22 -5.45 -15.32
C ASN A 24 -11.17 -5.95 -14.32
N GLY A 25 -9.94 -5.40 -14.36
CA GLY A 25 -8.83 -5.81 -13.49
C GLY A 25 -8.09 -7.06 -13.95
N GLU A 26 -8.28 -7.49 -15.19
CA GLU A 26 -7.52 -8.60 -15.77
C GLU A 26 -6.15 -8.09 -16.23
N ILE A 27 -5.10 -8.73 -15.73
CA ILE A 27 -3.71 -8.45 -16.12
C ILE A 27 -3.40 -9.25 -17.39
N LEU A 28 -3.29 -8.57 -18.52
CA LEU A 28 -3.03 -9.21 -19.82
C LEU A 28 -1.54 -9.46 -20.08
N TYR A 29 -0.70 -8.67 -19.42
CA TYR A 29 0.76 -8.73 -19.51
C TYR A 29 1.38 -8.10 -18.29
N SER A 30 2.40 -8.70 -17.70
CA SER A 30 3.16 -8.07 -16.62
C SER A 30 4.60 -8.57 -16.55
N ILE A 31 5.49 -7.68 -16.11
CA ILE A 31 6.91 -7.97 -15.84
C ILE A 31 7.30 -7.30 -14.51
N ILE A 32 8.29 -7.90 -13.86
CA ILE A 32 8.99 -7.34 -12.71
C ILE A 32 10.46 -7.18 -13.08
N VAL A 33 11.00 -5.97 -12.87
CA VAL A 33 12.39 -5.63 -13.11
C VAL A 33 13.03 -5.18 -11.81
N SER A 34 14.26 -5.65 -11.54
CA SER A 34 15.02 -5.24 -10.36
C SER A 34 15.60 -3.84 -10.54
N LEU A 35 15.47 -2.99 -9.51
CA LEU A 35 16.08 -1.66 -9.45
C LEU A 35 17.48 -1.66 -8.83
N LYS A 36 18.02 -2.83 -8.41
CA LYS A 36 19.34 -2.94 -7.73
C LYS A 36 20.49 -2.27 -8.48
N ASN A 37 20.42 -2.27 -9.80
CA ASN A 37 21.45 -1.68 -10.67
C ASN A 37 21.14 -0.23 -11.11
N ALA A 38 19.93 0.26 -10.86
CA ALA A 38 19.53 1.63 -11.21
C ALA A 38 19.90 2.60 -10.07
N LYS A 39 21.16 3.01 -10.03
CA LYS A 39 21.74 3.84 -8.96
C LYS A 39 21.49 5.35 -9.11
N THR A 40 20.87 5.80 -10.19
CA THR A 40 20.62 7.21 -10.47
C THR A 40 19.18 7.47 -10.87
N GLN A 41 18.71 8.71 -10.65
CA GLN A 41 17.41 9.17 -11.11
C GLN A 41 17.18 8.89 -12.60
N GLY A 42 18.16 9.23 -13.45
CA GLY A 42 18.05 9.02 -14.90
C GLY A 42 17.92 7.56 -15.29
N ALA A 43 18.60 6.64 -14.59
CA ALA A 43 18.49 5.21 -14.83
C ALA A 43 17.09 4.68 -14.49
N ILE A 44 16.49 5.15 -13.38
CA ILE A 44 15.13 4.76 -12.99
C ILE A 44 14.10 5.33 -13.98
N ILE A 45 14.24 6.59 -14.39
CA ILE A 45 13.37 7.19 -15.42
C ILE A 45 13.47 6.41 -16.74
N ALA A 46 14.67 6.04 -17.17
CA ALA A 46 14.87 5.25 -18.38
C ALA A 46 14.16 3.89 -18.30
N LEU A 47 14.21 3.20 -17.15
CA LEU A 47 13.49 1.94 -16.93
C LEU A 47 11.97 2.12 -16.98
N ILE A 48 11.44 3.23 -16.43
CA ILE A 48 10.01 3.54 -16.52
C ILE A 48 9.60 3.78 -17.98
N VAL A 49 10.38 4.55 -18.75
CA VAL A 49 10.14 4.77 -20.19
C VAL A 49 10.21 3.47 -20.97
N GLU A 50 11.19 2.61 -20.69
CA GLU A 50 11.32 1.29 -21.31
C GLU A 50 10.12 0.39 -20.99
N ALA A 51 9.62 0.41 -19.74
CA ALA A 51 8.43 -0.32 -19.33
C ALA A 51 7.19 0.11 -20.13
N ILE A 52 6.96 1.43 -20.28
CA ILE A 52 5.87 1.97 -21.07
C ILE A 52 5.98 1.51 -22.54
N ASN A 53 7.15 1.68 -23.14
CA ASN A 53 7.40 1.30 -24.53
C ASN A 53 7.25 -0.22 -24.75
N THR A 54 7.66 -1.03 -23.78
CA THR A 54 7.52 -2.49 -23.83
C THR A 54 6.05 -2.89 -23.82
N CYS A 55 5.23 -2.32 -22.94
CA CYS A 55 3.80 -2.55 -22.91
C CYS A 55 3.14 -2.12 -24.21
N ALA A 56 3.45 -0.92 -24.72
CA ALA A 56 2.90 -0.38 -25.96
C ALA A 56 3.25 -1.23 -27.20
N LYS A 57 4.45 -1.80 -27.25
CA LYS A 57 4.87 -2.70 -28.34
C LYS A 57 4.17 -4.07 -28.29
N LYS A 58 3.97 -4.59 -27.08
CA LYS A 58 3.37 -5.92 -26.85
C LYS A 58 1.86 -5.91 -27.00
N PHE A 59 1.22 -4.77 -26.76
CA PHE A 59 -0.22 -4.64 -26.74
C PHE A 59 -0.69 -3.63 -27.81
N LYS A 60 -1.47 -4.10 -28.78
CA LYS A 60 -1.83 -3.30 -29.97
C LYS A 60 -3.12 -2.49 -29.82
N ASN A 61 -3.94 -2.82 -28.81
CA ASN A 61 -5.17 -2.06 -28.58
C ASN A 61 -4.85 -0.68 -27.98
N PRO A 62 -5.71 0.33 -28.18
CA PRO A 62 -5.49 1.66 -27.63
C PRO A 62 -5.34 1.64 -26.11
N ILE A 63 -4.27 2.26 -25.62
CA ILE A 63 -3.99 2.47 -24.21
C ILE A 63 -4.54 3.83 -23.80
N LEU A 64 -5.43 3.86 -22.81
CA LEU A 64 -6.07 5.08 -22.31
C LEU A 64 -5.07 6.02 -21.60
N GLY A 65 -4.11 5.44 -20.90
CA GLY A 65 -3.07 6.17 -20.18
C GLY A 65 -2.17 5.24 -19.37
N VAL A 66 -1.24 5.84 -18.63
CA VAL A 66 -0.28 5.17 -17.74
C VAL A 66 -0.49 5.63 -16.31
N GLY A 67 -0.77 4.71 -15.40
CA GLY A 67 -0.83 4.94 -13.96
C GLY A 67 0.49 4.54 -13.31
N ILE A 68 1.02 5.38 -12.42
CA ILE A 68 2.30 5.14 -11.77
C ILE A 68 2.14 5.29 -10.27
N GLY A 69 2.41 4.20 -9.53
CA GLY A 69 2.62 4.22 -8.08
C GLY A 69 4.08 4.52 -7.78
N PHE A 70 4.32 5.53 -6.95
CA PHE A 70 5.68 5.95 -6.63
C PHE A 70 5.79 6.25 -5.13
N PRO A 71 6.88 5.85 -4.46
CA PRO A 71 7.08 6.16 -3.05
C PRO A 71 7.07 7.67 -2.79
N GLY A 72 6.50 8.08 -1.66
CA GLY A 72 6.50 9.46 -1.21
C GLY A 72 5.24 10.26 -1.57
N ILE A 73 5.32 11.57 -1.39
CA ILE A 73 4.20 12.50 -1.56
C ILE A 73 4.10 12.92 -3.02
N ILE A 74 3.02 12.54 -3.67
CA ILE A 74 2.74 12.87 -5.08
C ILE A 74 1.60 13.89 -5.15
N TYR A 75 1.83 15.00 -5.83
CA TYR A 75 0.82 16.01 -6.06
C TYR A 75 0.92 16.58 -7.49
N ASN A 76 -0.19 16.53 -8.23
CA ASN A 76 -0.25 16.94 -9.65
C ASN A 76 0.84 16.26 -10.50
N ASN A 77 0.98 14.94 -10.39
CA ASN A 77 1.99 14.13 -11.09
C ASN A 77 3.44 14.55 -10.82
N LYS A 78 3.68 15.23 -9.68
CA LYS A 78 4.99 15.69 -9.24
C LYS A 78 5.35 15.04 -7.90
N ILE A 79 6.56 14.53 -7.80
CA ILE A 79 7.12 14.03 -6.55
C ILE A 79 7.55 15.22 -5.71
N ILE A 80 6.91 15.41 -4.56
CA ILE A 80 7.18 16.54 -3.67
C ILE A 80 8.25 16.21 -2.64
N ALA A 81 8.13 15.04 -1.98
CA ALA A 81 9.04 14.58 -0.92
C ALA A 81 8.84 13.08 -0.65
N GLY A 82 9.61 12.51 0.29
CA GLY A 82 9.38 11.16 0.84
C GLY A 82 9.83 9.99 -0.04
N ALA A 83 10.56 10.25 -1.12
CA ALA A 83 11.16 9.22 -1.97
C ALA A 83 12.64 8.95 -1.58
N ASP A 84 12.93 8.95 -0.28
CA ASP A 84 14.32 8.93 0.23
C ASP A 84 15.08 7.65 -0.11
N ASN A 85 14.36 6.55 -0.37
CA ASN A 85 14.93 5.28 -0.83
C ASN A 85 15.34 5.28 -2.31
N LEU A 86 14.97 6.33 -3.07
CA LEU A 86 15.29 6.46 -4.49
C LEU A 86 16.09 7.75 -4.72
N PRO A 87 17.28 7.68 -5.35
CA PRO A 87 18.19 8.81 -5.46
C PRO A 87 17.63 9.92 -6.37
N GLY A 88 17.59 11.15 -5.86
CA GLY A 88 17.28 12.35 -6.64
C GLY A 88 15.81 12.63 -6.92
N PHE A 89 14.86 11.86 -6.37
CA PHE A 89 13.44 12.05 -6.56
C PHE A 89 12.83 12.99 -5.51
N LYS A 90 13.18 14.27 -5.59
CA LYS A 90 12.60 15.32 -4.75
C LYS A 90 12.29 16.55 -5.60
N GLN A 91 11.10 17.12 -5.46
CA GLN A 91 10.63 18.27 -6.25
C GLN A 91 10.72 18.05 -7.77
N LEU A 92 10.41 16.81 -8.24
CA LEU A 92 10.54 16.41 -9.62
C LEU A 92 9.18 16.29 -10.32
N ALA A 93 9.00 16.98 -11.44
CA ALA A 93 7.80 16.88 -12.29
C ALA A 93 7.87 15.63 -13.18
N LEU A 94 7.95 14.44 -12.54
CA LEU A 94 8.16 13.17 -13.24
C LEU A 94 7.07 12.87 -14.27
N GLY A 95 5.80 13.16 -13.93
CA GLY A 95 4.69 12.93 -14.84
C GLY A 95 4.79 13.75 -16.13
N GLU A 96 5.20 15.03 -16.04
CA GLU A 96 5.42 15.89 -17.21
C GLU A 96 6.55 15.35 -18.09
N ILE A 97 7.68 14.97 -17.49
CA ILE A 97 8.83 14.38 -18.19
C ILE A 97 8.39 13.11 -18.94
N LEU A 98 7.67 12.21 -18.29
CA LEU A 98 7.24 10.96 -18.89
C LEU A 98 6.20 11.19 -19.99
N GLN A 99 5.27 12.12 -19.80
CA GLN A 99 4.27 12.47 -20.81
C GLN A 99 4.91 13.05 -22.06
N GLU A 100 5.92 13.91 -21.89
CA GLU A 100 6.65 14.51 -23.02
C GLU A 100 7.40 13.44 -23.83
N VAL A 101 8.09 12.51 -23.16
CA VAL A 101 8.89 11.47 -23.82
C VAL A 101 8.04 10.37 -24.44
N THR A 102 6.98 9.93 -23.75
CA THR A 102 6.19 8.75 -24.17
C THR A 102 4.92 9.09 -24.94
N ARG A 103 4.46 10.35 -24.85
CA ARG A 103 3.21 10.84 -25.45
C ARG A 103 1.94 10.22 -24.86
N TYR A 104 2.03 9.45 -23.77
CA TYR A 104 0.88 8.94 -23.05
C TYR A 104 0.42 9.92 -21.97
N ASN A 105 -0.88 9.91 -21.68
CA ASN A 105 -1.41 10.57 -20.48
C ASN A 105 -0.88 9.86 -19.23
N ILE A 106 -0.25 10.57 -18.32
CA ILE A 106 0.32 10.04 -17.08
C ILE A 106 -0.54 10.47 -15.91
N VAL A 107 -0.84 9.53 -15.02
CA VAL A 107 -1.41 9.81 -13.69
C VAL A 107 -0.55 9.13 -12.64
N MET A 108 -0.23 9.85 -11.57
CA MET A 108 0.64 9.35 -10.51
C MET A 108 -0.02 9.53 -9.14
N ASP A 109 0.24 8.59 -8.25
CA ASP A 109 -0.08 8.70 -6.83
C ASP A 109 0.95 7.94 -5.99
N ASN A 110 0.84 8.06 -4.66
CA ASN A 110 1.63 7.27 -3.73
C ASN A 110 1.35 5.76 -3.93
N ASP A 111 2.37 4.93 -3.75
CA ASP A 111 2.30 3.48 -3.94
C ASP A 111 1.26 2.81 -3.00
N ALA A 112 1.24 3.15 -1.70
CA ALA A 112 0.24 2.63 -0.76
C ALA A 112 -1.19 3.12 -1.10
N ASN A 113 -1.35 4.37 -1.54
CA ASN A 113 -2.63 4.87 -2.03
C ASN A 113 -3.16 4.01 -3.18
N LEU A 114 -2.30 3.69 -4.15
CA LEU A 114 -2.71 2.87 -5.29
C LEU A 114 -2.93 1.41 -4.92
N MET A 115 -2.16 0.84 -3.97
CA MET A 115 -2.50 -0.49 -3.43
C MET A 115 -3.91 -0.51 -2.83
N GLY A 116 -4.26 0.48 -2.02
CA GLY A 116 -5.60 0.63 -1.44
C GLY A 116 -6.69 0.79 -2.50
N LEU A 117 -6.44 1.62 -3.53
CA LEU A 117 -7.34 1.79 -4.67
C LEU A 117 -7.54 0.48 -5.45
N GLY A 118 -6.49 -0.31 -5.61
CA GLY A 118 -6.57 -1.64 -6.22
C GLY A 118 -7.49 -2.57 -5.44
N GLU A 119 -7.31 -2.65 -4.13
CA GLU A 119 -8.15 -3.49 -3.25
C GLU A 119 -9.61 -3.02 -3.20
N MET A 120 -9.86 -1.71 -3.26
CA MET A 120 -11.22 -1.19 -3.36
C MET A 120 -11.86 -1.49 -4.73
N THR A 121 -11.08 -1.41 -5.81
CA THR A 121 -11.65 -1.58 -7.16
C THR A 121 -11.82 -3.06 -7.53
N TYR A 122 -10.86 -3.92 -7.19
CA TYR A 122 -10.81 -5.31 -7.69
C TYR A 122 -10.62 -6.35 -6.59
N GLY A 123 -10.39 -5.94 -5.35
CA GLY A 123 -9.96 -6.81 -4.26
C GLY A 123 -10.95 -6.99 -3.12
N ALA A 124 -10.42 -6.92 -1.90
CA ALA A 124 -11.15 -7.24 -0.66
C ALA A 124 -12.29 -6.27 -0.31
N ALA A 125 -12.26 -5.05 -0.84
CA ALA A 125 -13.24 -3.99 -0.57
C ALA A 125 -14.00 -3.53 -1.81
N LYS A 126 -14.13 -4.38 -2.84
CA LYS A 126 -14.75 -4.05 -4.12
C LYS A 126 -16.15 -3.45 -4.03
N ASP A 127 -16.93 -3.85 -3.02
CA ASP A 127 -18.33 -3.40 -2.85
C ASP A 127 -18.48 -2.30 -1.76
N CYS A 128 -17.37 -1.63 -1.40
CA CYS A 128 -17.32 -0.59 -0.39
C CYS A 128 -16.96 0.76 -0.99
N SER A 129 -17.51 1.85 -0.45
CA SER A 129 -17.21 3.24 -0.82
C SER A 129 -16.21 3.90 0.14
N ASP A 130 -16.23 3.50 1.41
CA ASP A 130 -15.45 4.08 2.50
C ASP A 130 -14.56 3.01 3.11
N VAL A 131 -13.27 3.09 2.84
CA VAL A 131 -12.29 2.04 3.15
C VAL A 131 -11.02 2.64 3.71
N VAL A 132 -10.49 2.02 4.75
CA VAL A 132 -9.11 2.24 5.20
C VAL A 132 -8.28 1.04 4.76
N PHE A 133 -7.18 1.29 4.09
CA PHE A 133 -6.18 0.30 3.72
C PHE A 133 -4.91 0.54 4.51
N LEU A 134 -4.33 -0.54 5.05
CA LEU A 134 -3.03 -0.55 5.69
C LEU A 134 -2.15 -1.60 5.02
N THR A 135 -0.93 -1.24 4.66
CA THR A 135 0.10 -2.22 4.29
C THR A 135 1.10 -2.36 5.43
N VAL A 136 1.22 -3.58 5.98
CA VAL A 136 2.10 -3.89 7.11
C VAL A 136 3.29 -4.69 6.58
N GLY A 137 4.44 -4.02 6.50
CA GLY A 137 5.70 -4.56 6.00
C GLY A 137 6.87 -4.00 6.78
N THR A 138 7.99 -3.67 6.12
CA THR A 138 9.15 -2.99 6.72
C THR A 138 8.72 -1.73 7.47
N GLY A 139 7.75 -0.98 6.91
CA GLY A 139 7.04 0.11 7.55
C GLY A 139 5.53 -0.14 7.54
N ILE A 140 4.75 0.88 7.86
CA ILE A 140 3.29 0.90 7.73
C ILE A 140 2.87 2.03 6.80
N GLY A 141 2.42 1.67 5.61
CA GLY A 141 1.74 2.58 4.70
C GLY A 141 0.23 2.49 4.84
N GLY A 142 -0.48 3.47 4.28
CA GLY A 142 -1.93 3.45 4.31
C GLY A 142 -2.58 4.27 3.22
N ALA A 143 -3.87 4.00 3.00
CA ALA A 143 -4.74 4.77 2.13
C ALA A 143 -6.12 4.90 2.75
N VAL A 144 -6.78 6.00 2.47
CA VAL A 144 -8.18 6.23 2.87
C VAL A 144 -8.99 6.53 1.62
N MET A 145 -10.08 5.82 1.45
CA MET A 145 -11.08 6.07 0.43
C MET A 145 -12.36 6.54 1.10
N ILE A 146 -12.92 7.63 0.58
CA ILE A 146 -14.19 8.23 1.02
C ILE A 146 -15.03 8.47 -0.23
N ASP A 147 -16.28 8.01 -0.24
CA ASP A 147 -17.18 8.13 -1.40
C ASP A 147 -16.53 7.63 -2.71
N ASN A 148 -15.90 6.46 -2.66
CA ASN A 148 -15.19 5.83 -3.80
C ASN A 148 -13.98 6.62 -4.33
N LYS A 149 -13.44 7.58 -3.59
CA LYS A 149 -12.29 8.40 -4.01
C LYS A 149 -11.16 8.31 -3.00
N LEU A 150 -9.93 8.29 -3.50
CA LEU A 150 -8.76 8.47 -2.65
C LEU A 150 -8.81 9.81 -1.94
N TYR A 151 -8.65 9.79 -0.62
CA TYR A 151 -8.54 10.97 0.22
C TYR A 151 -7.08 11.18 0.61
N GLY A 152 -6.45 12.19 0.04
CA GLY A 152 -5.04 12.53 0.32
C GLY A 152 -4.87 13.80 1.17
N GLY A 153 -5.96 14.46 1.60
CA GLY A 153 -5.88 15.73 2.31
C GLY A 153 -5.31 16.86 1.45
N PHE A 154 -4.84 17.93 2.12
CA PHE A 154 -4.28 19.08 1.42
C PHE A 154 -3.00 18.73 0.67
N ARG A 155 -3.01 18.90 -0.65
CA ARG A 155 -1.89 18.59 -1.57
C ARG A 155 -1.39 17.15 -1.46
N ASN A 156 -2.29 16.22 -1.22
CA ASN A 156 -1.99 14.78 -1.09
C ASN A 156 -0.91 14.45 -0.02
N ARG A 157 -0.91 15.20 1.08
CA ARG A 157 0.04 15.06 2.20
C ARG A 157 -0.57 14.39 3.43
N GLY A 158 -1.81 13.95 3.34
CA GLY A 158 -2.52 13.22 4.38
C GLY A 158 -2.37 11.72 4.24
N THR A 159 -3.10 11.01 5.10
CA THR A 159 -3.19 9.54 5.11
C THR A 159 -1.89 8.79 5.42
N GLU A 160 -0.94 9.46 6.08
CA GLU A 160 0.26 8.86 6.64
C GLU A 160 -0.08 8.03 7.90
N LEU A 161 -0.87 6.96 7.69
CA LEU A 161 -1.53 6.21 8.78
C LEU A 161 -0.55 5.50 9.71
N GLY A 162 0.62 5.12 9.20
CA GLY A 162 1.71 4.55 10.02
C GLY A 162 2.33 5.55 11.01
N HIS A 163 2.13 6.85 10.78
CA HIS A 163 2.75 7.90 11.59
C HIS A 163 1.79 8.57 12.59
N ILE A 164 0.58 8.05 12.77
CA ILE A 164 -0.26 8.46 13.90
C ILE A 164 0.42 8.08 15.22
N VAL A 165 0.34 8.95 16.22
CA VAL A 165 0.95 8.72 17.53
C VAL A 165 0.04 7.81 18.36
N VAL A 166 0.50 6.59 18.63
CA VAL A 166 -0.20 5.60 19.46
C VAL A 166 0.38 5.53 20.88
N GLN A 167 1.59 6.09 21.08
CA GLN A 167 2.25 6.13 22.37
C GLN A 167 2.88 7.52 22.62
N HIS A 168 2.32 8.29 23.55
CA HIS A 168 2.90 9.57 23.93
C HIS A 168 4.32 9.40 24.49
N ARG A 169 5.29 10.17 24.00
CA ARG A 169 6.73 10.07 24.36
C ARG A 169 7.30 8.66 24.15
N GLY A 170 6.79 7.93 23.14
CA GLY A 170 7.20 6.57 22.83
C GLY A 170 8.49 6.49 22.00
N ALA A 171 8.68 5.33 21.36
CA ALA A 171 9.86 5.01 20.57
C ALA A 171 10.07 5.99 19.42
N ALA A 172 11.35 6.26 19.10
CA ALA A 172 11.71 7.08 17.95
C ALA A 172 11.22 6.42 16.64
N CYS A 173 10.74 7.23 15.71
CA CYS A 173 10.30 6.78 14.38
C CYS A 173 11.24 7.32 13.29
N ALA A 174 11.40 6.59 12.22
CA ALA A 174 12.20 6.98 11.06
C ALA A 174 11.73 8.31 10.42
N CYS A 175 10.45 8.69 10.62
CA CYS A 175 9.93 9.98 10.15
C CYS A 175 10.46 11.21 10.92
N GLY A 176 11.28 11.00 11.95
CA GLY A 176 11.80 12.06 12.84
C GLY A 176 10.91 12.36 14.05
N GLY A 177 9.71 11.77 14.15
CA GLY A 177 8.81 11.84 15.28
C GLY A 177 9.07 10.73 16.32
N SER A 178 8.14 10.61 17.28
CA SER A 178 8.17 9.52 18.27
C SER A 178 6.76 9.02 18.58
N GLY A 179 6.66 7.73 18.94
CA GLY A 179 5.39 7.11 19.31
C GLY A 179 4.47 6.74 18.15
N CYS A 180 4.96 6.77 16.92
CA CYS A 180 4.19 6.41 15.72
C CYS A 180 3.78 4.94 15.73
N LEU A 181 2.63 4.61 15.17
CA LEU A 181 2.14 3.24 14.99
C LEU A 181 3.21 2.34 14.33
N GLU A 182 3.88 2.81 13.29
CA GLU A 182 4.94 2.11 12.57
C GLU A 182 6.07 1.64 13.50
N ALA A 183 6.46 2.48 14.47
CA ALA A 183 7.56 2.18 15.39
C ALA A 183 7.26 1.00 16.34
N TYR A 184 6.01 0.54 16.40
CA TYR A 184 5.57 -0.57 17.26
C TYR A 184 4.96 -1.74 16.48
N ALA A 185 4.31 -1.45 15.36
CA ALA A 185 3.47 -2.42 14.66
C ALA A 185 3.89 -2.69 13.21
N SER A 186 5.02 -2.15 12.72
CA SER A 186 5.62 -2.65 11.49
C SER A 186 6.26 -4.02 11.70
N VAL A 187 6.51 -4.76 10.62
CA VAL A 187 7.27 -6.03 10.70
C VAL A 187 8.66 -5.77 11.25
N SER A 188 9.33 -4.68 10.83
CA SER A 188 10.64 -4.31 11.39
C SER A 188 10.59 -4.08 12.90
N ALA A 189 9.55 -3.40 13.39
CA ALA A 189 9.36 -3.20 14.84
C ALA A 189 9.11 -4.52 15.58
N LEU A 190 8.30 -5.41 15.00
CA LEU A 190 8.04 -6.75 15.53
C LEU A 190 9.35 -7.57 15.65
N LEU A 191 10.18 -7.59 14.59
CA LEU A 191 11.45 -8.31 14.59
C LEU A 191 12.42 -7.73 15.63
N ASN A 192 12.53 -6.40 15.70
CA ASN A 192 13.36 -5.73 16.69
C ASN A 192 12.91 -6.02 18.13
N HIS A 193 11.60 -6.05 18.38
CA HIS A 193 11.07 -6.41 19.69
C HIS A 193 11.42 -7.87 20.05
N TYR A 194 11.20 -8.81 19.13
CA TYR A 194 11.57 -10.21 19.35
C TYR A 194 13.07 -10.38 19.64
N HIS A 195 13.95 -9.72 18.88
CA HIS A 195 15.40 -9.74 19.16
C HIS A 195 15.74 -9.17 20.53
N ALA A 196 15.04 -8.12 20.96
CA ALA A 196 15.30 -7.48 22.24
C ALA A 196 14.94 -8.35 23.45
N ILE A 197 13.89 -9.17 23.33
CA ILE A 197 13.41 -10.02 24.46
C ILE A 197 13.94 -11.46 24.39
N ASN A 198 14.36 -11.96 23.23
CA ASN A 198 14.86 -13.32 23.06
C ASN A 198 16.38 -13.37 22.95
N PRO A 199 17.11 -13.77 24.02
CA PRO A 199 18.57 -13.84 24.00
C PRO A 199 19.15 -14.86 23.03
N ASN A 200 18.33 -15.80 22.55
CA ASN A 200 18.72 -16.86 21.59
C ASN A 200 18.12 -16.62 20.20
N SER A 201 17.69 -15.40 19.90
CA SER A 201 17.11 -15.06 18.61
C SER A 201 18.12 -15.30 17.47
N PRO A 202 17.74 -15.98 16.35
CA PRO A 202 18.58 -16.08 15.18
C PRO A 202 18.89 -14.70 14.59
N GLU A 203 20.06 -14.52 13.97
CA GLU A 203 20.48 -13.24 13.41
C GLU A 203 19.55 -12.77 12.26
N GLU A 204 19.16 -13.70 11.38
CA GLU A 204 18.26 -13.41 10.26
C GLU A 204 16.89 -14.04 10.49
N ILE A 205 15.87 -13.21 10.66
CA ILE A 205 14.47 -13.60 10.78
C ILE A 205 13.58 -12.68 9.94
N ASP A 206 12.39 -13.15 9.61
CA ASP A 206 11.39 -12.40 8.84
C ASP A 206 9.98 -12.56 9.45
N GLY A 207 9.00 -11.89 8.85
CA GLY A 207 7.61 -11.98 9.31
C GLY A 207 7.03 -13.40 9.26
N LYS A 208 7.48 -14.23 8.32
CA LYS A 208 7.05 -15.63 8.22
C LYS A 208 7.57 -16.45 9.38
N TYR A 209 8.85 -16.30 9.72
CA TYR A 209 9.45 -16.90 10.89
C TYR A 209 8.65 -16.55 12.16
N MET A 210 8.31 -15.29 12.35
CA MET A 210 7.54 -14.83 13.52
C MET A 210 6.17 -15.51 13.61
N VAL A 211 5.47 -15.62 12.48
CA VAL A 211 4.18 -16.33 12.41
C VAL A 211 4.32 -17.82 12.74
N GLU A 212 5.32 -18.50 12.18
CA GLU A 212 5.57 -19.91 12.46
C GLU A 212 5.85 -20.13 13.95
N LYS A 213 6.68 -19.31 14.58
CA LYS A 213 6.99 -19.38 16.01
C LYS A 213 5.78 -19.04 16.91
N TYR A 214 5.00 -18.05 16.54
CA TYR A 214 3.76 -17.71 17.24
C TYR A 214 2.77 -18.87 17.24
N LEU A 215 2.55 -19.50 16.08
CA LEU A 215 1.67 -20.65 15.94
C LEU A 215 2.18 -21.87 16.70
N ALA A 216 3.51 -22.03 16.81
CA ALA A 216 4.16 -23.06 17.63
C ALA A 216 4.14 -22.73 19.13
N ARG A 217 3.57 -21.59 19.55
CA ARG A 217 3.50 -21.14 20.95
C ARG A 217 4.87 -20.92 21.60
N GLU A 218 5.85 -20.50 20.82
CA GLU A 218 7.15 -20.09 21.36
C GLU A 218 6.96 -18.81 22.18
N GLU A 219 7.45 -18.80 23.42
CA GLU A 219 7.13 -17.79 24.45
C GLU A 219 7.42 -16.36 23.99
N TYR A 220 8.64 -16.11 23.48
CA TYR A 220 9.05 -14.76 23.04
C TYR A 220 8.32 -14.31 21.76
N ALA A 221 8.01 -15.25 20.85
CA ALA A 221 7.23 -14.94 19.68
C ALA A 221 5.77 -14.61 20.02
N VAL A 222 5.21 -15.29 21.01
CA VAL A 222 3.88 -14.96 21.54
C VAL A 222 3.89 -13.56 22.14
N GLU A 223 4.85 -13.22 23.00
CA GLU A 223 4.96 -11.89 23.60
C GLU A 223 5.09 -10.79 22.54
N ALA A 224 6.00 -10.96 21.58
CA ALA A 224 6.24 -9.96 20.53
C ALA A 224 5.01 -9.78 19.61
N MET A 225 4.36 -10.88 19.22
CA MET A 225 3.18 -10.85 18.36
C MET A 225 1.94 -10.29 19.06
N GLU A 226 1.73 -10.60 20.35
CA GLU A 226 0.64 -10.01 21.14
C GLU A 226 0.81 -8.48 21.21
N SER A 227 2.01 -7.98 21.52
CA SER A 227 2.33 -6.54 21.50
C SER A 227 2.07 -5.92 20.11
N HIS A 228 2.52 -6.58 19.05
CA HIS A 228 2.28 -6.13 17.67
C HIS A 228 0.78 -6.00 17.36
N PHE A 229 -0.03 -6.99 17.70
CA PHE A 229 -1.47 -6.94 17.50
C PHE A 229 -2.15 -5.84 18.34
N ASP A 230 -1.71 -5.62 19.58
CA ASP A 230 -2.28 -4.61 20.46
C ASP A 230 -2.05 -3.19 19.90
N TYR A 231 -0.84 -2.89 19.41
CA TYR A 231 -0.56 -1.61 18.77
C TYR A 231 -1.31 -1.43 17.44
N LEU A 232 -1.41 -2.48 16.60
CA LEU A 232 -2.24 -2.43 15.39
C LEU A 232 -3.70 -2.14 15.72
N ALA A 233 -4.27 -2.84 16.70
CA ALA A 233 -5.65 -2.61 17.12
C ALA A 233 -5.85 -1.18 17.63
N THR A 234 -4.90 -0.63 18.41
CA THR A 234 -4.93 0.75 18.90
C THR A 234 -4.98 1.77 17.75
N GLY A 235 -4.13 1.59 16.73
CA GLY A 235 -4.14 2.44 15.53
C GLY A 235 -5.43 2.31 14.76
N ILE A 236 -5.91 1.09 14.55
CA ILE A 236 -7.13 0.80 13.80
C ILE A 236 -8.37 1.41 14.50
N ILE A 237 -8.45 1.36 15.82
CA ILE A 237 -9.53 2.01 16.59
C ILE A 237 -9.55 3.52 16.33
N SER A 238 -8.39 4.16 16.24
CA SER A 238 -8.29 5.58 15.90
C SER A 238 -8.85 5.84 14.50
N PHE A 239 -8.58 4.97 13.53
CA PHE A 239 -9.13 5.09 12.17
C PHE A 239 -10.64 4.84 12.12
N ILE A 240 -11.16 3.89 12.90
CA ILE A 240 -12.60 3.66 13.05
C ILE A 240 -13.28 4.93 13.55
N ASN A 241 -12.75 5.54 14.61
CA ASN A 241 -13.34 6.72 15.24
C ASN A 241 -13.28 7.97 14.33
N VAL A 242 -12.26 8.09 13.47
CA VAL A 242 -12.08 9.25 12.59
C VAL A 242 -12.83 9.10 11.27
N PHE A 243 -12.77 7.91 10.65
CA PHE A 243 -13.26 7.70 9.28
C PHE A 243 -14.54 6.88 9.21
N SER A 244 -14.90 6.14 10.26
CA SER A 244 -16.06 5.22 10.29
C SER A 244 -16.16 4.35 9.02
N PRO A 245 -15.08 3.63 8.63
CA PRO A 245 -15.03 2.94 7.36
C PRO A 245 -15.95 1.72 7.34
N GLN A 246 -16.43 1.32 6.14
CA GLN A 246 -17.16 0.08 5.93
C GLN A 246 -16.23 -1.14 6.07
N LYS A 247 -14.94 -0.99 5.66
CA LYS A 247 -13.90 -2.02 5.81
C LYS A 247 -12.54 -1.42 6.08
N ILE A 248 -11.74 -2.19 6.81
CA ILE A 248 -10.31 -1.99 6.99
C ILE A 248 -9.59 -3.17 6.34
N VAL A 249 -8.84 -2.90 5.29
CA VAL A 249 -8.10 -3.93 4.54
C VAL A 249 -6.66 -3.93 5.01
N ILE A 250 -6.16 -5.07 5.47
CA ILE A 250 -4.78 -5.25 5.89
C ILE A 250 -4.00 -6.00 4.81
N GLY A 251 -3.05 -5.32 4.19
CA GLY A 251 -2.11 -5.87 3.22
C GLY A 251 -0.70 -6.00 3.79
N GLY A 252 0.24 -6.39 2.92
CA GLY A 252 1.63 -6.68 3.28
C GLY A 252 1.86 -8.16 3.58
N GLY A 253 3.12 -8.60 3.43
CA GLY A 253 3.45 -10.04 3.46
C GLY A 253 3.02 -10.79 4.72
N ILE A 254 3.03 -10.13 5.88
CA ILE A 254 2.63 -10.75 7.14
C ILE A 254 1.12 -11.05 7.19
N SER A 255 0.27 -10.26 6.52
CA SER A 255 -1.17 -10.48 6.47
C SER A 255 -1.56 -11.69 5.60
N GLU A 256 -0.67 -12.12 4.69
CA GLU A 256 -0.86 -13.32 3.85
C GLU A 256 -0.63 -14.63 4.62
N SER A 257 -0.16 -14.54 5.87
CA SER A 257 0.15 -15.70 6.73
C SER A 257 -1.10 -16.48 7.20
N GLY A 258 -2.30 -16.01 6.88
CA GLY A 258 -3.55 -16.70 7.13
C GLY A 258 -4.60 -15.87 7.89
N ALA A 259 -5.82 -16.39 7.87
CA ALA A 259 -6.98 -15.72 8.45
C ALA A 259 -6.87 -15.44 9.96
N PHE A 260 -5.95 -16.10 10.68
CA PHE A 260 -5.76 -15.85 12.10
C PHE A 260 -5.28 -14.43 12.36
N TYR A 261 -4.44 -13.86 11.48
CA TYR A 261 -3.85 -12.55 11.65
C TYR A 261 -4.91 -11.43 11.76
N VAL A 262 -5.82 -11.39 10.81
CA VAL A 262 -6.93 -10.42 10.85
C VAL A 262 -7.92 -10.71 11.97
N ARG A 263 -8.15 -12.00 12.32
CA ARG A 263 -9.02 -12.37 13.45
C ARG A 263 -8.45 -11.91 14.79
N GLU A 264 -7.13 -12.01 15.01
CA GLU A 264 -6.49 -11.53 16.23
C GLU A 264 -6.61 -10.00 16.37
N ILE A 265 -6.47 -9.26 15.28
CA ILE A 265 -6.71 -7.81 15.27
C ILE A 265 -8.18 -7.51 15.59
N GLU A 266 -9.11 -8.17 14.91
CA GLU A 266 -10.55 -7.94 15.08
C GLU A 266 -11.04 -8.28 16.50
N ARG A 267 -10.50 -9.35 17.09
CA ARG A 267 -10.78 -9.73 18.49
C ARG A 267 -10.46 -8.59 19.46
N ARG A 268 -9.31 -7.94 19.28
CA ARG A 268 -8.86 -6.82 20.13
C ARG A 268 -9.72 -5.57 19.92
N ILE A 269 -10.04 -5.27 18.70
CA ILE A 269 -10.90 -4.12 18.37
C ILE A 269 -12.25 -4.25 19.07
N LYS A 270 -12.87 -5.44 19.04
CA LYS A 270 -14.17 -5.69 19.69
C LYS A 270 -14.17 -5.46 21.21
N THR A 271 -13.02 -5.59 21.86
CA THR A 271 -12.88 -5.36 23.32
C THR A 271 -12.61 -3.90 23.66
N LEU A 272 -12.11 -3.10 22.73
CA LEU A 272 -11.60 -1.75 22.97
C LEU A 272 -12.42 -0.65 22.27
N ALA A 273 -13.26 -0.99 21.31
CA ALA A 273 -13.92 -0.01 20.43
C ALA A 273 -15.36 0.31 20.83
N VAL A 274 -15.79 1.50 20.42
CA VAL A 274 -17.22 1.87 20.31
C VAL A 274 -17.93 0.83 19.42
N PRO A 275 -19.18 0.43 19.72
CA PRO A 275 -19.90 -0.60 18.97
C PRO A 275 -19.91 -0.30 17.47
N VAL A 276 -19.20 -1.12 16.69
CA VAL A 276 -19.34 -1.17 15.23
C VAL A 276 -20.66 -1.89 14.94
N ALA A 277 -21.39 -1.46 13.92
CA ALA A 277 -22.66 -2.05 13.55
C ALA A 277 -22.57 -3.59 13.46
N PRO A 278 -23.47 -4.34 14.10
CA PRO A 278 -23.36 -5.79 14.13
C PRO A 278 -23.56 -6.39 12.74
N GLY A 279 -22.73 -7.36 12.37
CA GLY A 279 -22.97 -8.26 11.25
C GLY A 279 -21.93 -8.26 10.11
N ASN A 280 -21.00 -7.32 10.02
CA ASN A 280 -19.99 -7.31 8.96
C ASN A 280 -18.58 -7.51 9.54
N GLU A 281 -17.78 -8.35 8.90
CA GLU A 281 -16.32 -8.39 9.12
C GLU A 281 -15.76 -7.01 8.76
N LEU A 282 -15.32 -6.25 9.79
CA LEU A 282 -14.76 -4.93 9.59
C LEU A 282 -13.31 -5.02 9.07
N VAL A 283 -12.51 -5.92 9.66
CA VAL A 283 -11.11 -6.10 9.29
C VAL A 283 -10.98 -7.33 8.39
N VAL A 284 -10.42 -7.12 7.21
CA VAL A 284 -10.21 -8.18 6.23
C VAL A 284 -8.77 -8.16 5.70
N ALA A 285 -8.27 -9.32 5.29
CA ALA A 285 -7.00 -9.40 4.59
C ALA A 285 -7.14 -8.91 3.13
N ALA A 286 -6.10 -8.26 2.62
CA ALA A 286 -5.97 -7.93 1.21
C ALA A 286 -6.06 -9.20 0.34
N LYS A 287 -6.65 -9.10 -0.85
CA LYS A 287 -6.84 -10.24 -1.78
C LYS A 287 -5.91 -10.22 -2.98
N LEU A 288 -5.40 -9.05 -3.35
CA LEU A 288 -4.64 -8.89 -4.59
C LEU A 288 -3.15 -9.17 -4.39
N GLY A 289 -2.66 -9.20 -3.14
CA GLY A 289 -1.27 -9.45 -2.81
C GLY A 289 -0.32 -8.54 -3.63
N ASN A 290 0.71 -9.13 -4.20
CA ASN A 290 1.70 -8.41 -5.02
C ASN A 290 1.16 -7.76 -6.31
N LYS A 291 -0.12 -7.95 -6.65
CA LYS A 291 -0.77 -7.33 -7.81
C LYS A 291 -1.48 -6.03 -7.47
N ALA A 292 -1.67 -5.72 -6.18
CA ALA A 292 -2.46 -4.59 -5.72
C ALA A 292 -1.97 -3.25 -6.29
N GLY A 293 -0.66 -2.97 -6.23
CA GLY A 293 -0.07 -1.75 -6.77
C GLY A 293 -0.28 -1.60 -8.27
N LEU A 294 0.03 -2.65 -9.06
CA LEU A 294 -0.19 -2.66 -10.51
C LEU A 294 -1.66 -2.41 -10.89
N LEU A 295 -2.57 -3.10 -10.22
CA LEU A 295 -4.01 -2.97 -10.45
C LEU A 295 -4.54 -1.60 -10.02
N GLY A 296 -4.05 -1.07 -8.91
CA GLY A 296 -4.39 0.27 -8.44
C GLY A 296 -3.89 1.37 -9.36
N CYS A 297 -2.68 1.23 -9.93
CA CYS A 297 -2.17 2.12 -10.96
C CYS A 297 -3.12 2.19 -12.17
N ALA A 298 -3.56 1.04 -12.66
CA ALA A 298 -4.53 0.98 -13.78
C ALA A 298 -5.90 1.54 -13.38
N ALA A 299 -6.40 1.22 -12.18
CA ALA A 299 -7.66 1.77 -11.66
C ALA A 299 -7.63 3.30 -11.61
N ASN A 300 -6.52 3.90 -11.19
CA ASN A 300 -6.33 5.36 -11.16
C ASN A 300 -6.47 5.98 -12.57
N VAL A 301 -5.93 5.33 -13.61
CA VAL A 301 -6.13 5.76 -15.01
C VAL A 301 -7.60 5.72 -15.39
N PHE A 302 -8.27 4.59 -15.13
CA PHE A 302 -9.68 4.43 -15.47
C PHE A 302 -10.58 5.43 -14.75
N GLN A 303 -10.33 5.71 -13.47
CA GLN A 303 -11.06 6.73 -12.71
C GLN A 303 -10.82 8.13 -13.29
N LYS A 304 -9.57 8.49 -13.58
CA LYS A 304 -9.22 9.82 -14.06
C LYS A 304 -9.81 10.12 -15.43
N PHE A 305 -9.87 9.12 -16.31
CA PHE A 305 -10.35 9.27 -17.69
C PHE A 305 -11.78 8.73 -17.91
N LYS A 306 -12.56 8.56 -16.82
CA LYS A 306 -13.99 8.19 -16.84
C LYS A 306 -14.29 6.88 -17.58
N ALA A 307 -13.40 5.90 -17.51
CA ALA A 307 -13.67 4.56 -18.04
C ALA A 307 -14.58 3.73 -17.09
N PHE A 308 -14.87 4.22 -15.88
CA PHE A 308 -15.85 3.67 -14.95
C PHE A 308 -17.08 4.59 -14.90
N ASP A 309 -18.24 4.11 -15.35
CA ASP A 309 -19.52 4.64 -14.90
C ASP A 309 -19.74 4.12 -13.47
N TYR A 310 -19.40 4.93 -12.47
CA TYR A 310 -19.89 4.70 -11.13
C TYR A 310 -21.40 4.96 -11.16
N ALA A 311 -22.18 3.93 -11.45
CA ALA A 311 -23.60 3.97 -11.18
C ALA A 311 -23.76 4.19 -9.67
N VAL A 312 -24.16 5.39 -9.31
CA VAL A 312 -24.64 5.71 -7.96
C VAL A 312 -25.80 4.76 -7.71
N LYS A 313 -25.59 3.76 -6.86
CA LYS A 313 -26.65 2.94 -6.29
C LYS A 313 -27.12 3.54 -4.99
#